data_450b9eda0c269b7f6afe5b1765b35119
#
_entry.id   450b9eda0c269b7f6afe5b1765b35119
#
_cell.length_a   1.000
_cell.length_b   1.000
_cell.length_c   1.000
_cell.angle_alpha   90.00
_cell.angle_beta   90.00
_cell.angle_gamma   90.00
#
_symmetry.space_group_name_H-M   'P 1'
#
loop_
_entity.id
_entity.type
_entity.pdbx_description
1 polymer ?
#
loop_
_entity_poly.entity_id
_entity_poly.type
_entity_poly.pdbx_seq_one_letter_code
_entity_poly.pdbx_strand_id
1 'polypeptide(L)'
;MLRRIRRADWPFDIRRVPFFYGWVILLLSTLGILVSIPGQTMGMAVFTDPLIDALGLSRTQLSVAYMVGTIGSSLFLTRAGRLYDRFGGRLMVAVSSLSLALMLMFISVTDQLSGLFGGGPFFSFVFIMLGYFGVRFFGQGVLTSASRNVLLLWFEKRRGLVSSARGVFVSFGFSLAPLALAWLIAVNDWRWAIW
;
A
#
# COMPACT_ATOMS: atom_id res chain seq x y z
N MET A 1 -5.45 11.50 -24.70
CA MET A 1 -5.44 11.74 -23.26
C MET A 1 -4.16 11.19 -22.61
N LEU A 2 -3.76 9.93 -22.82
CA LEU A 2 -2.56 9.28 -22.25
C LEU A 2 -1.21 9.98 -22.61
N ARG A 3 -1.10 10.62 -23.78
CA ARG A 3 0.11 11.40 -24.18
C ARG A 3 0.35 12.65 -23.30
N ARG A 4 -0.69 13.29 -22.77
CA ARG A 4 -0.57 14.45 -21.86
C ARG A 4 -0.08 14.05 -20.46
N ILE A 5 -0.54 12.90 -19.94
CA ILE A 5 -0.14 12.38 -18.62
C ILE A 5 1.35 11.95 -18.62
N ARG A 6 1.90 11.62 -19.79
CA ARG A 6 3.32 11.28 -19.99
C ARG A 6 4.28 12.48 -20.03
N ARG A 7 3.78 13.71 -20.21
CA ARG A 7 4.65 14.88 -20.19
C ARG A 7 5.05 15.18 -18.75
N ALA A 8 6.36 15.34 -18.52
CA ALA A 8 6.93 15.72 -17.24
C ALA A 8 6.30 17.00 -16.67
N ASP A 9 5.79 17.86 -17.55
CA ASP A 9 5.29 19.21 -17.26
C ASP A 9 3.78 19.28 -16.95
N TRP A 10 3.07 18.16 -16.94
CA TRP A 10 1.62 18.16 -16.63
C TRP A 10 1.37 17.62 -15.21
N PRO A 11 0.51 18.25 -14.38
CA PRO A 11 -0.32 19.43 -14.62
C PRO A 11 0.39 20.77 -14.38
N PHE A 12 1.60 20.78 -13.81
CA PHE A 12 2.35 21.97 -13.43
C PHE A 12 3.66 22.04 -14.22
N ASP A 13 3.99 23.23 -14.74
CA ASP A 13 5.29 23.51 -15.35
C ASP A 13 6.36 23.58 -14.25
N ILE A 14 7.17 22.53 -14.15
CA ILE A 14 8.22 22.37 -13.14
C ILE A 14 9.25 23.52 -13.22
N ARG A 15 9.42 24.15 -14.40
CA ARG A 15 10.35 25.27 -14.61
C ARG A 15 9.93 26.56 -13.91
N ARG A 16 8.66 26.67 -13.51
CA ARG A 16 8.13 27.84 -12.79
C ARG A 16 8.31 27.76 -11.28
N VAL A 17 8.79 26.63 -10.77
CA VAL A 17 8.99 26.45 -9.32
C VAL A 17 10.33 27.09 -8.93
N PRO A 18 10.36 28.04 -7.96
CA PRO A 18 11.56 28.79 -7.61
C PRO A 18 12.62 28.00 -6.83
N PHE A 19 12.35 26.72 -6.53
CA PHE A 19 13.26 25.83 -5.80
C PHE A 19 13.41 24.49 -6.51
N PHE A 20 14.41 23.70 -6.10
CA PHE A 20 14.64 22.38 -6.67
C PHE A 20 13.47 21.43 -6.39
N TYR A 21 12.70 21.08 -7.41
CA TYR A 21 11.48 20.26 -7.33
C TYR A 21 11.73 18.86 -6.76
N GLY A 22 12.98 18.38 -6.76
CA GLY A 22 13.36 17.11 -6.13
C GLY A 22 12.97 17.01 -4.66
N TRP A 23 12.90 18.12 -3.92
CA TRP A 23 12.43 18.11 -2.51
C TRP A 23 10.96 17.73 -2.39
N VAL A 24 10.13 18.22 -3.31
CA VAL A 24 8.70 17.81 -3.39
C VAL A 24 8.59 16.31 -3.68
N ILE A 25 9.43 15.83 -4.61
CA ILE A 25 9.48 14.39 -4.92
C ILE A 25 9.94 13.57 -3.72
N LEU A 26 10.91 14.05 -2.95
CA LEU A 26 11.34 13.39 -1.71
C LEU A 26 10.17 13.27 -0.72
N LEU A 27 9.45 14.36 -0.49
CA LEU A 27 8.30 14.37 0.41
C LEU A 27 7.18 13.45 -0.09
N LEU A 28 6.79 13.56 -1.36
CA LEU A 28 5.73 12.74 -1.95
C LEU A 28 6.11 11.25 -2.01
N SER A 29 7.37 10.92 -2.29
CA SER A 29 7.83 9.52 -2.27
C SER A 29 7.88 8.94 -0.86
N THR A 30 8.21 9.75 0.15
CA THR A 30 8.16 9.36 1.55
C THR A 30 6.71 9.10 1.98
N LEU A 31 5.80 10.03 1.68
CA LEU A 31 4.37 9.87 1.93
C LEU A 31 3.80 8.65 1.22
N GLY A 32 4.17 8.41 -0.04
CA GLY A 32 3.73 7.23 -0.79
C GLY A 32 4.13 5.91 -0.12
N ILE A 33 5.32 5.85 0.51
CA ILE A 33 5.73 4.69 1.28
C ILE A 33 4.95 4.61 2.61
N LEU A 34 4.72 5.72 3.30
CA LEU A 34 3.94 5.73 4.55
C LEU A 34 2.47 5.35 4.32
N VAL A 35 1.85 5.84 3.26
CA VAL A 35 0.49 5.44 2.86
C VAL A 35 0.41 3.95 2.52
N SER A 36 1.52 3.30 2.15
CA SER A 36 1.55 1.85 1.92
C SER A 36 1.55 1.00 3.20
N ILE A 37 1.59 1.61 4.40
CA ILE A 37 1.66 0.91 5.70
C ILE A 37 0.60 -0.20 5.85
N PRO A 38 -0.67 -0.01 5.48
CA PRO A 38 -1.65 -1.09 5.54
C PRO A 38 -1.29 -2.30 4.69
N GLY A 39 -0.52 -2.11 3.60
CA GLY A 39 0.03 -3.20 2.79
C GLY A 39 1.28 -3.86 3.38
N GLN A 40 1.88 -3.31 4.44
CA GLN A 40 3.05 -3.87 5.09
C GLN A 40 2.67 -4.88 6.18
N THR A 41 3.59 -5.78 6.51
CA THR A 41 3.36 -6.80 7.53
C THR A 41 3.00 -6.20 8.89
N MET A 42 3.69 -5.14 9.28
CA MET A 42 3.46 -4.47 10.56
C MET A 42 2.10 -3.76 10.64
N GLY A 43 1.61 -3.21 9.52
CA GLY A 43 0.28 -2.61 9.46
C GLY A 43 -0.82 -3.65 9.59
N MET A 44 -0.73 -4.74 8.82
CA MET A 44 -1.72 -5.82 8.87
C MET A 44 -1.70 -6.61 10.18
N ALA A 45 -0.56 -6.71 10.87
CA ALA A 45 -0.44 -7.44 12.14
C ALA A 45 -1.39 -6.90 13.22
N VAL A 46 -1.65 -5.60 13.24
CA VAL A 46 -2.54 -4.94 14.23
C VAL A 46 -4.00 -5.37 14.05
N PHE A 47 -4.40 -5.74 12.82
CA PHE A 47 -5.76 -6.19 12.50
C PHE A 47 -5.98 -7.69 12.68
N THR A 48 -4.96 -8.46 13.13
CA THR A 48 -5.03 -9.92 13.22
C THR A 48 -6.17 -10.38 14.12
N ASP A 49 -6.23 -9.89 15.35
CA ASP A 49 -7.26 -10.34 16.32
C ASP A 49 -8.66 -9.83 15.92
N PRO A 50 -8.86 -8.55 15.55
CA PRO A 50 -10.14 -8.08 15.03
C PRO A 50 -10.67 -8.85 13.82
N LEU A 51 -9.79 -9.27 12.91
CA LEU A 51 -10.19 -10.04 11.73
C LEU A 51 -10.52 -11.49 12.07
N ILE A 52 -9.82 -12.11 13.03
CA ILE A 52 -10.15 -13.45 13.55
C ILE A 52 -11.56 -13.43 14.12
N ASP A 53 -11.87 -12.46 14.97
CA ASP A 53 -13.17 -12.36 15.63
C ASP A 53 -14.30 -12.07 14.62
N ALA A 54 -14.05 -11.15 13.67
CA ALA A 54 -15.05 -10.77 12.67
C ALA A 54 -15.35 -11.88 11.64
N LEU A 55 -14.33 -12.67 11.26
CA LEU A 55 -14.44 -13.67 10.19
C LEU A 55 -14.70 -15.08 10.70
N GLY A 56 -14.61 -15.31 12.01
CA GLY A 56 -14.73 -16.65 12.63
C GLY A 56 -13.63 -17.61 12.18
N LEU A 57 -12.44 -17.10 11.86
CA LEU A 57 -11.30 -17.88 11.40
C LEU A 57 -10.34 -18.16 12.56
N SER A 58 -9.62 -19.30 12.49
CA SER A 58 -8.49 -19.53 13.39
C SER A 58 -7.28 -18.66 13.00
N ARG A 59 -6.39 -18.40 13.96
CA ARG A 59 -5.12 -17.69 13.71
C ARG A 59 -4.28 -18.35 12.62
N THR A 60 -4.27 -19.68 12.57
CA THR A 60 -3.58 -20.46 11.54
C THR A 60 -4.18 -20.23 10.17
N GLN A 61 -5.51 -20.26 10.03
CA GLN A 61 -6.19 -19.99 8.76
C GLN A 61 -5.90 -18.58 8.26
N LEU A 62 -5.98 -17.58 9.13
CA LEU A 62 -5.67 -16.19 8.74
C LEU A 62 -4.20 -16.03 8.32
N SER A 63 -3.26 -16.68 9.02
CA SER A 63 -1.83 -16.67 8.66
C SER A 63 -1.57 -17.36 7.33
N VAL A 64 -2.24 -18.48 7.04
CA VAL A 64 -2.15 -19.17 5.74
C VAL A 64 -2.72 -18.29 4.64
N ALA A 65 -3.86 -17.64 4.84
CA ALA A 65 -4.44 -16.71 3.87
C ALA A 65 -3.46 -15.55 3.56
N TYR A 66 -2.82 -14.99 4.59
CA TYR A 66 -1.80 -13.95 4.44
C TYR A 66 -0.56 -14.46 3.69
N MET A 67 -0.08 -15.65 4.00
CA MET A 67 1.07 -16.28 3.33
C MET A 67 0.77 -16.49 1.84
N VAL A 68 -0.35 -17.12 1.52
CA VAL A 68 -0.76 -17.40 0.13
C VAL A 68 -0.96 -16.10 -0.66
N GLY A 69 -1.64 -15.10 -0.06
CA GLY A 69 -1.81 -13.78 -0.65
C GLY A 69 -0.46 -13.09 -0.94
N THR A 70 0.49 -13.20 -0.01
CA THR A 70 1.84 -12.63 -0.16
C THR A 70 2.64 -13.32 -1.27
N ILE A 71 2.66 -14.65 -1.30
CA ILE A 71 3.33 -15.43 -2.37
C ILE A 71 2.70 -15.11 -3.72
N GLY A 72 1.36 -15.14 -3.80
CA GLY A 72 0.63 -14.77 -5.00
C GLY A 72 1.00 -13.40 -5.51
N SER A 73 1.03 -12.38 -4.62
CA SER A 73 1.38 -11.01 -4.99
C SER A 73 2.80 -10.89 -5.57
N SER A 74 3.76 -11.65 -5.02
CA SER A 74 5.16 -11.62 -5.47
C SER A 74 5.32 -12.09 -6.92
N LEU A 75 4.55 -13.07 -7.36
CA LEU A 75 4.59 -13.60 -8.73
C LEU A 75 4.19 -12.54 -9.78
N PHE A 76 3.34 -11.59 -9.41
CA PHE A 76 2.89 -10.54 -10.31
C PHE A 76 3.76 -9.28 -10.27
N LEU A 77 4.68 -9.15 -9.31
CA LEU A 77 5.47 -7.94 -9.11
C LEU A 77 6.38 -7.61 -10.32
N THR A 78 6.91 -8.62 -10.98
CA THR A 78 7.71 -8.44 -12.22
C THR A 78 6.87 -7.81 -13.35
N ARG A 79 5.58 -8.18 -13.45
CA ARG A 79 4.67 -7.54 -14.41
C ARG A 79 4.39 -6.09 -14.05
N ALA A 80 4.25 -5.79 -12.77
CA ALA A 80 4.08 -4.42 -12.28
C ALA A 80 5.30 -3.54 -12.61
N GLY A 81 6.53 -4.07 -12.51
CA GLY A 81 7.74 -3.37 -12.95
C GLY A 81 7.69 -2.98 -14.42
N ARG A 82 7.32 -3.90 -15.31
CA ARG A 82 7.14 -3.62 -16.75
C ARG A 82 6.05 -2.58 -17.03
N LEU A 83 4.97 -2.58 -16.24
CA LEU A 83 3.92 -1.56 -16.33
C LEU A 83 4.44 -0.19 -15.87
N TYR A 84 5.27 -0.17 -14.82
CA TYR A 84 5.94 1.05 -14.37
C TYR A 84 6.80 1.67 -15.47
N ASP A 85 7.62 0.87 -16.16
CA ASP A 85 8.46 1.33 -17.27
C ASP A 85 7.61 1.85 -18.44
N ARG A 86 6.45 1.25 -18.68
CA ARG A 86 5.54 1.64 -19.76
C ARG A 86 4.71 2.88 -19.45
N PHE A 87 4.17 2.99 -18.26
CA PHE A 87 3.19 4.02 -17.88
C PHE A 87 3.79 5.16 -17.05
N GLY A 88 4.97 4.93 -16.45
CA GLY A 88 5.67 5.91 -15.62
C GLY A 88 5.17 5.98 -14.18
N GLY A 89 6.00 6.56 -13.31
CA GLY A 89 5.79 6.54 -11.86
C GLY A 89 4.51 7.24 -11.39
N ARG A 90 4.11 8.36 -12.02
CA ARG A 90 2.91 9.13 -11.61
C ARG A 90 1.64 8.29 -11.70
N LEU A 91 1.41 7.65 -12.86
CA LEU A 91 0.22 6.84 -13.05
C LEU A 91 0.26 5.61 -12.15
N MET A 92 1.42 4.98 -12.02
CA MET A 92 1.57 3.79 -11.17
C MET A 92 1.32 4.10 -9.70
N VAL A 93 1.80 5.23 -9.17
CA VAL A 93 1.51 5.67 -7.80
C VAL A 93 0.03 5.93 -7.63
N ALA A 94 -0.61 6.69 -8.53
CA ALA A 94 -2.03 7.02 -8.42
C ALA A 94 -2.92 5.75 -8.49
N VAL A 95 -2.67 4.87 -9.47
CA VAL A 95 -3.44 3.62 -9.63
C VAL A 95 -3.22 2.69 -8.43
N SER A 96 -1.97 2.53 -7.96
CA SER A 96 -1.71 1.65 -6.82
C SER A 96 -2.29 2.18 -5.52
N SER A 97 -2.29 3.50 -5.28
CA SER A 97 -2.93 4.10 -4.10
C SER A 97 -4.44 3.90 -4.12
N LEU A 98 -5.09 4.14 -5.26
CA LEU A 98 -6.53 3.91 -5.41
C LEU A 98 -6.88 2.44 -5.24
N SER A 99 -6.11 1.54 -5.88
CA SER A 99 -6.34 0.10 -5.76
C SER A 99 -6.10 -0.40 -4.33
N LEU A 100 -5.11 0.15 -3.62
CA LEU A 100 -4.88 -0.15 -2.21
C LEU A 100 -6.08 0.25 -1.37
N ALA A 101 -6.61 1.47 -1.55
CA ALA A 101 -7.81 1.94 -0.84
C ALA A 101 -9.02 1.02 -1.11
N LEU A 102 -9.24 0.63 -2.37
CA LEU A 102 -10.32 -0.31 -2.73
C LEU A 102 -10.14 -1.69 -2.08
N MET A 103 -8.91 -2.19 -1.98
CA MET A 103 -8.64 -3.47 -1.30
C MET A 103 -8.82 -3.38 0.21
N LEU A 104 -8.51 -2.25 0.83
CA LEU A 104 -8.78 -2.00 2.24
C LEU A 104 -10.30 -1.93 2.50
N MET A 105 -11.05 -1.23 1.66
CA MET A 105 -12.52 -1.25 1.70
C MET A 105 -13.08 -2.66 1.51
N PHE A 106 -12.52 -3.44 0.59
CA PHE A 106 -12.91 -4.84 0.39
C PHE A 106 -12.68 -5.68 1.66
N ILE A 107 -11.52 -5.52 2.33
CA ILE A 107 -11.24 -6.20 3.60
C ILE A 107 -12.27 -5.80 4.67
N SER A 108 -12.65 -4.51 4.75
CA SER A 108 -13.58 -4.02 5.77
C SER A 108 -15.00 -4.58 5.67
N VAL A 109 -15.39 -5.07 4.48
CA VAL A 109 -16.71 -5.66 4.22
C VAL A 109 -16.68 -7.17 3.99
N THR A 110 -15.52 -7.82 4.21
CA THR A 110 -15.32 -9.25 3.93
C THR A 110 -16.26 -10.15 4.74
N ASP A 111 -16.56 -9.81 5.99
CA ASP A 111 -17.50 -10.53 6.86
C ASP A 111 -18.93 -10.47 6.30
N GLN A 112 -19.37 -9.30 5.84
CA GLN A 112 -20.68 -9.11 5.22
C GLN A 112 -20.79 -9.89 3.91
N LEU A 113 -19.74 -9.82 3.07
CA LEU A 113 -19.69 -10.58 1.83
C LEU A 113 -19.73 -12.09 2.09
N SER A 114 -18.98 -12.60 3.04
CA SER A 114 -19.02 -14.03 3.38
C SER A 114 -20.41 -14.46 3.85
N GLY A 115 -21.11 -13.61 4.60
CA GLY A 115 -22.48 -13.82 5.03
C GLY A 115 -23.46 -13.97 3.85
N LEU A 116 -23.33 -13.18 2.80
CA LEU A 116 -24.16 -13.27 1.59
C LEU A 116 -23.98 -14.60 0.83
N PHE A 117 -22.79 -15.21 0.93
CA PHE A 117 -22.48 -16.49 0.27
C PHE A 117 -22.65 -17.72 1.20
N GLY A 118 -23.41 -17.59 2.28
CA GLY A 118 -23.74 -18.70 3.19
C GLY A 118 -22.95 -18.71 4.51
N GLY A 119 -22.13 -17.68 4.77
CA GLY A 119 -21.53 -17.45 6.11
C GLY A 119 -20.49 -18.48 6.57
N GLY A 120 -19.99 -19.33 5.68
CA GLY A 120 -19.06 -20.41 6.05
C GLY A 120 -17.60 -19.94 6.14
N PRO A 121 -16.76 -20.59 7.00
CA PRO A 121 -15.35 -20.25 7.13
C PRO A 121 -14.56 -20.31 5.82
N PHE A 122 -15.02 -21.10 4.86
CA PHE A 122 -14.41 -21.22 3.53
C PHE A 122 -14.50 -19.90 2.75
N PHE A 123 -15.67 -19.26 2.69
CA PHE A 123 -15.83 -18.00 1.97
C PHE A 123 -15.07 -16.86 2.66
N SER A 124 -15.11 -16.81 4.01
CA SER A 124 -14.31 -15.87 4.79
C SER A 124 -12.82 -16.01 4.48
N PHE A 125 -12.31 -17.25 4.41
CA PHE A 125 -10.92 -17.54 4.09
C PHE A 125 -10.55 -17.07 2.67
N VAL A 126 -11.37 -17.39 1.66
CA VAL A 126 -11.11 -17.02 0.27
C VAL A 126 -11.12 -15.50 0.09
N PHE A 127 -12.11 -14.81 0.66
CA PHE A 127 -12.21 -13.35 0.49
C PHE A 127 -11.08 -12.62 1.23
N ILE A 128 -10.73 -13.01 2.45
CA ILE A 128 -9.61 -12.37 3.15
C ILE A 128 -8.26 -12.67 2.47
N MET A 129 -8.08 -13.86 1.89
CA MET A 129 -6.90 -14.19 1.10
C MET A 129 -6.76 -13.29 -0.13
N LEU A 130 -7.86 -13.03 -0.84
CA LEU A 130 -7.89 -12.07 -1.97
C LEU A 130 -7.61 -10.64 -1.52
N GLY A 131 -8.17 -10.22 -0.38
CA GLY A 131 -7.88 -8.94 0.24
C GLY A 131 -6.39 -8.79 0.56
N TYR A 132 -5.80 -9.79 1.21
CA TYR A 132 -4.36 -9.80 1.50
C TYR A 132 -3.49 -9.81 0.24
N PHE A 133 -3.86 -10.57 -0.77
CA PHE A 133 -3.20 -10.49 -2.08
C PHE A 133 -3.20 -9.04 -2.61
N GLY A 134 -4.35 -8.39 -2.60
CA GLY A 134 -4.50 -7.02 -3.12
C GLY A 134 -3.70 -6.00 -2.33
N VAL A 135 -3.80 -5.96 -1.01
CA VAL A 135 -3.06 -4.97 -0.19
C VAL A 135 -1.56 -5.21 -0.24
N ARG A 136 -1.10 -6.46 -0.31
CA ARG A 136 0.32 -6.80 -0.48
C ARG A 136 0.82 -6.38 -1.85
N PHE A 137 0.08 -6.67 -2.90
CA PHE A 137 0.47 -6.33 -4.26
C PHE A 137 0.49 -4.81 -4.48
N PHE A 138 -0.61 -4.12 -4.21
CA PHE A 138 -0.72 -2.68 -4.47
C PHE A 138 0.05 -1.84 -3.44
N GLY A 139 0.00 -2.16 -2.16
CA GLY A 139 0.66 -1.41 -1.09
C GLY A 139 2.16 -1.68 -1.04
N GLN A 140 2.57 -2.86 -0.60
CA GLN A 140 3.99 -3.19 -0.43
C GLN A 140 4.70 -3.37 -1.76
N GLY A 141 4.06 -3.98 -2.75
CA GLY A 141 4.67 -4.24 -4.05
C GLY A 141 4.77 -2.99 -4.90
N VAL A 142 3.66 -2.56 -5.47
CA VAL A 142 3.64 -1.53 -6.54
C VAL A 142 3.89 -0.14 -5.98
N LEU A 143 3.14 0.30 -4.96
CA LEU A 143 3.22 1.67 -4.42
C LEU A 143 4.59 1.96 -3.83
N THR A 144 5.12 1.05 -3.02
CA THR A 144 6.45 1.19 -2.41
C THR A 144 7.55 1.23 -3.47
N SER A 145 7.51 0.33 -4.46
CA SER A 145 8.50 0.29 -5.54
C SER A 145 8.43 1.52 -6.44
N ALA A 146 7.23 1.94 -6.83
CA ALA A 146 7.02 3.14 -7.63
C ALA A 146 7.53 4.40 -6.92
N SER A 147 7.20 4.56 -5.63
CA SER A 147 7.65 5.69 -4.81
C SER A 147 9.19 5.73 -4.66
N ARG A 148 9.84 4.57 -4.52
CA ARG A 148 11.31 4.48 -4.49
C ARG A 148 11.94 4.87 -5.82
N ASN A 149 11.42 4.35 -6.92
CA ASN A 149 11.99 4.58 -8.25
C ASN A 149 11.86 6.03 -8.68
N VAL A 150 10.71 6.67 -8.44
CA VAL A 150 10.53 8.10 -8.76
C VAL A 150 11.59 8.96 -8.08
N LEU A 151 11.90 8.71 -6.80
CA LEU A 151 12.92 9.48 -6.08
C LEU A 151 14.31 9.31 -6.70
N LEU A 152 14.69 8.09 -7.06
CA LEU A 152 16.02 7.78 -7.61
C LEU A 152 16.25 8.40 -9.00
N LEU A 153 15.19 8.69 -9.76
CA LEU A 153 15.26 9.38 -11.04
C LEU A 153 15.59 10.88 -10.88
N TRP A 154 15.21 11.49 -9.76
CA TRP A 154 15.42 12.93 -9.52
C TRP A 154 16.76 13.26 -8.88
N PHE A 155 17.39 12.31 -8.18
CA PHE A 155 18.64 12.52 -7.44
C PHE A 155 19.76 11.60 -7.97
N GLU A 156 20.40 11.97 -9.08
CA GLU A 156 21.48 11.16 -9.66
C GLU A 156 22.75 11.17 -8.81
N LYS A 157 23.22 12.36 -8.41
CA LYS A 157 24.51 12.54 -7.72
C LYS A 157 24.47 12.27 -6.20
N ARG A 158 23.28 12.33 -5.56
CA ARG A 158 23.11 12.23 -4.10
C ARG A 158 22.12 11.15 -3.71
N ARG A 159 22.01 10.08 -4.50
CA ARG A 159 21.03 8.98 -4.27
C ARG A 159 21.14 8.37 -2.87
N GLY A 160 22.36 8.13 -2.39
CA GLY A 160 22.61 7.55 -1.06
C GLY A 160 22.07 8.45 0.06
N LEU A 161 22.47 9.72 0.07
CA LEU A 161 22.06 10.68 1.10
C LEU A 161 20.55 10.87 1.14
N VAL A 162 19.91 11.03 -0.02
CA VAL A 162 18.46 11.24 -0.11
C VAL A 162 17.69 9.98 0.29
N SER A 163 18.19 8.80 -0.09
CA SER A 163 17.59 7.53 0.32
C SER A 163 17.74 7.29 1.83
N SER A 164 18.87 7.66 2.43
CA SER A 164 19.07 7.57 3.88
C SER A 164 18.16 8.52 4.64
N ALA A 165 18.06 9.78 4.22
CA ALA A 165 17.15 10.76 4.82
C ALA A 165 15.71 10.26 4.77
N ARG A 166 15.23 9.81 3.59
CA ARG A 166 13.92 9.19 3.48
C ARG A 166 13.77 7.98 4.40
N GLY A 167 14.80 7.13 4.47
CA GLY A 167 14.81 5.93 5.31
C GLY A 167 14.55 6.24 6.78
N VAL A 168 15.13 7.31 7.31
CA VAL A 168 14.88 7.77 8.68
C VAL A 168 13.40 8.09 8.89
N PHE A 169 12.79 8.92 8.04
CA PHE A 169 11.37 9.28 8.16
C PHE A 169 10.45 8.07 7.99
N VAL A 170 10.74 7.19 7.06
CA VAL A 170 9.96 5.96 6.85
C VAL A 170 10.08 5.03 8.06
N SER A 171 11.27 4.89 8.66
CA SER A 171 11.47 4.08 9.86
C SER A 171 10.67 4.61 11.06
N PHE A 172 10.69 5.92 11.28
CA PHE A 172 9.85 6.54 12.30
C PHE A 172 8.35 6.29 12.05
N GLY A 173 7.90 6.53 10.82
CA GLY A 173 6.49 6.28 10.46
C GLY A 173 6.09 4.81 10.65
N PHE A 174 6.94 3.88 10.24
CA PHE A 174 6.68 2.44 10.41
C PHE A 174 6.69 2.00 11.88
N SER A 175 7.50 2.64 12.73
CA SER A 175 7.53 2.35 14.16
C SER A 175 6.30 2.91 14.89
N LEU A 176 5.81 4.08 14.49
CA LEU A 176 4.65 4.73 15.10
C LEU A 176 3.31 4.20 14.57
N ALA A 177 3.28 3.72 13.34
CA ALA A 177 2.04 3.29 12.69
C ALA A 177 1.29 2.18 13.45
N PRO A 178 1.91 1.10 13.95
CA PRO A 178 1.20 0.09 14.73
C PRO A 178 0.56 0.66 16.00
N LEU A 179 1.23 1.60 16.69
CA LEU A 179 0.69 2.26 17.87
C LEU A 179 -0.52 3.13 17.53
N ALA A 180 -0.42 3.92 16.45
CA ALA A 180 -1.53 4.76 15.99
C ALA A 180 -2.73 3.91 15.54
N LEU A 181 -2.51 2.84 14.79
CA LEU A 181 -3.56 1.93 14.34
C LEU A 181 -4.21 1.20 15.52
N ALA A 182 -3.41 0.69 16.47
CA ALA A 182 -3.93 0.04 17.68
C ALA A 182 -4.77 1.01 18.52
N TRP A 183 -4.34 2.26 18.65
CA TRP A 183 -5.13 3.29 19.35
C TRP A 183 -6.45 3.57 18.62
N LEU A 184 -6.44 3.70 17.28
CA LEU A 184 -7.65 3.91 16.49
C LEU A 184 -8.64 2.75 16.65
N ILE A 185 -8.15 1.50 16.66
CA ILE A 185 -8.97 0.30 16.89
C ILE A 185 -9.56 0.29 18.31
N ALA A 186 -8.79 0.73 19.32
CA ALA A 186 -9.24 0.76 20.71
C ALA A 186 -10.30 1.83 20.98
N VAL A 187 -10.24 2.97 20.29
CA VAL A 187 -11.17 4.10 20.46
C VAL A 187 -12.45 3.92 19.64
N ASN A 188 -12.33 3.30 18.47
CA ASN A 188 -13.43 3.08 17.54
C ASN A 188 -13.51 1.57 17.19
N ASP A 189 -14.07 1.25 16.05
CA ASP A 189 -14.03 -0.10 15.47
C ASP A 189 -12.81 -0.24 14.55
N TRP A 190 -12.33 -1.47 14.34
CA TRP A 190 -11.21 -1.77 13.42
C TRP A 190 -11.48 -1.30 11.99
N ARG A 191 -12.75 -1.23 11.57
CA ARG A 191 -13.13 -0.70 10.25
C ARG A 191 -12.78 0.77 10.11
N TRP A 192 -12.96 1.57 11.15
CA TRP A 192 -12.56 2.98 11.17
C TRP A 192 -11.04 3.17 11.03
N ALA A 193 -10.27 2.24 11.55
CA ALA A 193 -8.81 2.29 11.41
C ALA A 193 -8.34 1.90 9.99
N ILE A 194 -9.19 1.22 9.22
CA ILE A 194 -8.92 0.88 7.81
C ILE A 194 -9.29 2.05 6.88
N TRP A 195 -10.33 2.81 7.19
CA TRP A 195 -10.85 3.92 6.38
C TRP A 195 -10.06 5.20 6.62
#